data_46c99855110efa6f14670953c81f3a33
#
_entry.id   46c99855110efa6f14670953c81f3a33
#
_cell.length_a   1.000
_cell.length_b   1.000
_cell.length_c   1.000
_cell.angle_alpha   90.00
_cell.angle_beta   90.00
_cell.angle_gamma   90.00
#
_symmetry.space_group_name_H-M   'P 1'
#
loop_
_entity.id
_entity.type
_entity.pdbx_description
1 polymer ?
#
loop_
_entity_poly.entity_id
_entity_poly.type
_entity_poly.pdbx_seq_one_letter_code
_entity_poly.pdbx_strand_id
1 'polypeptide(L)'
;MKKNVRRTIIRILTAFIGIFFLIVFILSIETIFGPEKECLPRETWIFCQIRESTLLELAEGFSILVAVLLFFMETPQRNKQAHYEAWKVIDASHGLKTSYARFQALQDLNEDSVSLRGLNAPEADLKGINLAGADLANAYLSGADLSFANLSHANLSHANLVEANLSNANLSNAHLTGANLAYADMIEADLQDVDFVGANLMGANFVRANLSQAYFGDANFSQSLFTDANLRHTKFFGIENLTPEQIKAAKNWQEGIYDTGLHKKLGL
;
A
#
# COMPACT_ATOMS: atom_id res chain seq x y z
N MET A 1 -17.54 13.56 -15.39
CA MET A 1 -18.28 14.14 -14.26
C MET A 1 -19.81 14.02 -14.36
N LYS A 2 -20.49 14.52 -15.41
CA LYS A 2 -21.97 14.49 -15.53
C LYS A 2 -22.65 13.11 -15.46
N LYS A 3 -22.03 12.04 -15.96
CA LYS A 3 -22.63 10.68 -16.01
C LYS A 3 -22.70 9.98 -14.63
N ASN A 4 -21.72 10.23 -13.76
CA ASN A 4 -21.70 9.65 -12.40
C ASN A 4 -22.67 10.37 -11.45
N VAL A 5 -22.73 11.72 -11.53
CA VAL A 5 -23.70 12.51 -10.78
C VAL A 5 -25.15 12.09 -11.12
N ARG A 6 -25.44 11.87 -12.41
CA ARG A 6 -26.77 11.40 -12.86
C ARG A 6 -27.12 10.01 -12.32
N ARG A 7 -26.14 9.08 -12.27
CA ARG A 7 -26.35 7.73 -11.69
C ARG A 7 -26.59 7.78 -10.17
N THR A 8 -25.88 8.63 -9.45
CA THR A 8 -26.06 8.83 -8.01
C THR A 8 -27.44 9.44 -7.72
N ILE A 9 -27.85 10.47 -8.46
CA ILE A 9 -29.18 11.07 -8.34
C ILE A 9 -30.29 10.05 -8.63
N ILE A 10 -30.16 9.23 -9.66
CA ILE A 10 -31.14 8.19 -9.99
C ILE A 10 -31.24 7.15 -8.85
N ARG A 11 -30.10 6.72 -8.26
CA ARG A 11 -30.08 5.78 -7.13
C ARG A 11 -30.74 6.37 -5.86
N ILE A 12 -30.47 7.63 -5.56
CA ILE A 12 -31.10 8.34 -4.46
C ILE A 12 -32.62 8.44 -4.69
N LEU A 13 -33.05 8.84 -5.88
CA LEU A 13 -34.45 8.93 -6.26
C LEU A 13 -35.15 7.57 -6.19
N THR A 14 -34.54 6.48 -6.66
CA THR A 14 -35.11 5.14 -6.57
C THR A 14 -35.20 4.64 -5.13
N ALA A 15 -34.22 4.98 -4.26
CA ALA A 15 -34.29 4.67 -2.84
C ALA A 15 -35.44 5.43 -2.14
N PHE A 16 -35.58 6.73 -2.40
CA PHE A 16 -36.70 7.53 -1.86
C PHE A 16 -38.07 7.04 -2.34
N ILE A 17 -38.19 6.68 -3.61
CA ILE A 17 -39.44 6.10 -4.16
C ILE A 17 -39.76 4.77 -3.49
N GLY A 18 -38.75 3.89 -3.31
CA GLY A 18 -38.92 2.61 -2.61
C GLY A 18 -39.38 2.78 -1.16
N ILE A 19 -38.77 3.74 -0.42
CA ILE A 19 -39.14 4.06 0.95
C ILE A 19 -40.56 4.63 1.01
N PHE A 20 -40.93 5.53 0.09
CA PHE A 20 -42.27 6.09 0.01
C PHE A 20 -43.33 5.00 -0.22
N PHE A 21 -43.10 4.08 -1.16
CA PHE A 21 -44.02 2.96 -1.39
C PHE A 21 -44.11 2.01 -0.20
N LEU A 22 -42.99 1.78 0.50
CA LEU A 22 -42.96 0.97 1.72
C LEU A 22 -43.80 1.63 2.83
N ILE A 23 -43.65 2.93 3.07
CA ILE A 23 -44.43 3.68 4.05
C ILE A 23 -45.93 3.62 3.71
N VAL A 24 -46.29 3.88 2.44
CA VAL A 24 -47.69 3.79 1.99
C VAL A 24 -48.25 2.38 2.16
N PHE A 25 -47.49 1.35 1.84
CA PHE A 25 -47.88 -0.04 2.00
C PHE A 25 -48.13 -0.39 3.47
N ILE A 26 -47.25 0.03 4.34
CA ILE A 26 -47.37 -0.24 5.78
C ILE A 26 -48.54 0.50 6.40
N LEU A 27 -48.72 1.80 6.06
CA LEU A 27 -49.88 2.59 6.48
C LEU A 27 -51.18 1.92 5.97
N SER A 28 -51.19 1.35 4.77
CA SER A 28 -52.35 0.61 4.23
C SER A 28 -52.64 -0.66 5.02
N ILE A 29 -51.63 -1.40 5.46
CA ILE A 29 -51.79 -2.59 6.31
C ILE A 29 -52.34 -2.21 7.69
N GLU A 30 -51.79 -1.18 8.32
CA GLU A 30 -52.28 -0.67 9.62
C GLU A 30 -53.75 -0.18 9.55
N THR A 31 -54.17 0.39 8.42
CA THR A 31 -55.59 0.79 8.24
C THR A 31 -56.54 -0.37 8.08
N ILE A 32 -56.04 -1.52 7.55
CA ILE A 32 -56.88 -2.72 7.29
C ILE A 32 -56.90 -3.64 8.52
N PHE A 33 -55.81 -3.80 9.23
CA PHE A 33 -55.61 -4.81 10.27
C PHE A 33 -55.26 -4.24 11.66
N GLY A 34 -55.09 -2.91 11.80
CA GLY A 34 -54.73 -2.26 13.06
C GLY A 34 -55.94 -2.10 13.99
N PRO A 35 -55.69 -1.91 15.32
CA PRO A 35 -56.76 -1.62 16.26
C PRO A 35 -57.45 -0.29 15.94
N GLU A 36 -58.76 -0.15 16.29
CA GLU A 36 -59.48 1.10 16.15
C GLU A 36 -58.75 2.22 16.92
N LYS A 37 -58.41 3.32 16.23
CA LYS A 37 -57.69 4.45 16.79
C LYS A 37 -58.64 5.58 17.21
N GLU A 38 -58.55 6.02 18.46
CA GLU A 38 -59.33 7.18 18.95
C GLU A 38 -58.70 8.48 18.46
N CYS A 39 -59.38 9.12 17.48
CA CYS A 39 -58.96 10.42 16.94
C CYS A 39 -59.53 11.55 17.72
N LEU A 40 -58.75 12.64 17.94
CA LEU A 40 -59.24 13.86 18.59
C LEU A 40 -60.31 14.56 17.71
N PRO A 41 -61.35 15.19 18.30
CA PRO A 41 -62.54 15.70 17.57
C PRO A 41 -62.26 16.77 16.49
N ARG A 42 -61.05 17.26 16.34
CA ARG A 42 -60.64 18.30 15.37
C ARG A 42 -59.50 17.86 14.45
N GLU A 43 -59.04 16.61 14.54
CA GLU A 43 -57.99 16.13 13.67
C GLU A 43 -58.52 15.56 12.38
N THR A 44 -57.84 15.81 11.25
CA THR A 44 -58.14 15.10 10.03
C THR A 44 -57.69 13.66 10.19
N TRP A 45 -58.46 12.70 9.65
CA TRP A 45 -58.17 11.26 9.70
C TRP A 45 -56.70 10.90 9.36
N ILE A 46 -56.09 11.62 8.42
CA ILE A 46 -54.69 11.39 8.01
C ILE A 46 -53.71 11.76 9.15
N PHE A 47 -53.91 12.88 9.85
CA PHE A 47 -53.04 13.29 10.95
C PHE A 47 -53.15 12.38 12.17
N CYS A 48 -54.33 11.84 12.44
CA CYS A 48 -54.56 10.87 13.50
C CYS A 48 -53.83 9.57 13.23
N GLN A 49 -53.92 9.07 12.01
CA GLN A 49 -53.23 7.82 11.56
C GLN A 49 -51.69 8.00 11.66
N ILE A 50 -51.16 9.16 11.31
CA ILE A 50 -49.72 9.44 11.38
C ILE A 50 -49.24 9.53 12.82
N ARG A 51 -49.97 10.22 13.72
CA ARG A 51 -49.59 10.44 15.11
C ARG A 51 -49.52 9.14 15.93
N GLU A 52 -50.48 8.24 15.72
CA GLU A 52 -50.63 7.00 16.48
C GLU A 52 -50.06 5.76 15.75
N SER A 53 -49.30 6.00 14.67
CA SER A 53 -48.62 4.93 13.98
C SER A 53 -47.43 4.48 14.82
N THR A 54 -47.48 3.22 15.27
CA THR A 54 -46.29 2.55 15.87
C THR A 54 -45.08 2.53 14.93
N LEU A 55 -45.29 2.81 13.66
CA LEU A 55 -44.27 2.93 12.62
C LEU A 55 -43.59 4.29 12.54
N LEU A 56 -44.19 5.38 13.09
CA LEU A 56 -43.46 6.63 13.23
C LEU A 56 -42.34 6.49 14.31
N GLU A 57 -42.55 5.72 15.36
CA GLU A 57 -41.49 5.32 16.30
C GLU A 57 -40.43 4.43 15.64
N LEU A 58 -40.82 3.57 14.70
CA LEU A 58 -39.90 2.82 13.87
C LEU A 58 -39.21 3.68 12.79
N ALA A 59 -39.80 4.81 12.36
CA ALA A 59 -39.24 5.67 11.30
C ALA A 59 -37.92 6.32 11.71
N GLU A 60 -37.72 6.63 13.00
CA GLU A 60 -36.40 7.08 13.50
C GLU A 60 -35.33 5.97 13.35
N GLY A 61 -35.67 4.74 13.71
CA GLY A 61 -34.78 3.58 13.49
C GLY A 61 -34.54 3.29 12.02
N PHE A 62 -35.57 3.42 11.16
CA PHE A 62 -35.44 3.23 9.70
C PHE A 62 -34.58 4.32 9.04
N SER A 63 -34.69 5.57 9.46
CA SER A 63 -33.86 6.66 8.92
C SER A 63 -32.39 6.44 9.22
N ILE A 64 -32.05 5.94 10.40
CA ILE A 64 -30.68 5.55 10.77
C ILE A 64 -30.21 4.37 9.92
N LEU A 65 -31.05 3.35 9.75
CA LEU A 65 -30.71 2.16 8.95
C LEU A 65 -30.49 2.52 7.48
N VAL A 66 -31.30 3.39 6.91
CA VAL A 66 -31.15 3.89 5.53
C VAL A 66 -29.88 4.75 5.41
N ALA A 67 -29.60 5.63 6.38
CA ALA A 67 -28.36 6.40 6.40
C ALA A 67 -27.11 5.51 6.46
N VAL A 68 -27.14 4.46 7.27
CA VAL A 68 -26.08 3.44 7.37
C VAL A 68 -25.93 2.68 6.05
N LEU A 69 -27.02 2.22 5.44
CA LEU A 69 -26.98 1.55 4.14
C LEU A 69 -26.45 2.46 3.03
N LEU A 70 -26.86 3.73 2.96
CA LEU A 70 -26.35 4.70 2.02
C LEU A 70 -24.85 4.96 2.24
N PHE A 71 -24.44 5.08 3.50
CA PHE A 71 -23.02 5.22 3.86
C PHE A 71 -22.19 4.04 3.32
N PHE A 72 -22.62 2.79 3.55
CA PHE A 72 -21.92 1.62 3.03
C PHE A 72 -21.96 1.51 1.50
N MET A 73 -23.04 1.97 0.85
CA MET A 73 -23.14 1.99 -0.61
C MET A 73 -22.26 3.06 -1.26
N GLU A 74 -22.01 4.18 -0.58
CA GLU A 74 -21.18 5.28 -1.09
C GLU A 74 -19.68 5.08 -0.80
N THR A 75 -19.34 4.33 0.25
CA THR A 75 -17.95 4.12 0.68
C THR A 75 -17.02 3.66 -0.46
N PRO A 76 -17.36 2.65 -1.29
CA PRO A 76 -16.46 2.21 -2.37
C PRO A 76 -16.22 3.27 -3.44
N GLN A 77 -17.17 4.18 -3.65
CA GLN A 77 -17.03 5.25 -4.64
C GLN A 77 -16.23 6.42 -4.09
N ARG A 78 -16.36 6.71 -2.80
CA ARG A 78 -15.56 7.71 -2.09
C ARG A 78 -14.09 7.29 -2.06
N ASN A 79 -13.79 6.03 -1.75
CA ASN A 79 -12.43 5.50 -1.76
C ASN A 79 -11.80 5.61 -3.14
N LYS A 80 -12.50 5.23 -4.22
CA LYS A 80 -12.00 5.39 -5.58
C LYS A 80 -11.70 6.85 -5.94
N GLN A 81 -12.51 7.79 -5.49
CA GLN A 81 -12.27 9.20 -5.72
C GLN A 81 -11.05 9.68 -4.91
N ALA A 82 -10.91 9.26 -3.65
CA ALA A 82 -9.76 9.58 -2.81
C ALA A 82 -8.46 9.05 -3.44
N HIS A 83 -8.43 7.79 -3.88
CA HIS A 83 -7.27 7.21 -4.58
C HIS A 83 -6.92 7.97 -5.86
N TYR A 84 -7.93 8.38 -6.64
CA TYR A 84 -7.70 9.17 -7.85
C TYR A 84 -7.08 10.55 -7.52
N GLU A 85 -7.56 11.24 -6.48
CA GLU A 85 -6.99 12.50 -6.05
C GLU A 85 -5.57 12.33 -5.49
N ALA A 86 -5.30 11.22 -4.76
CA ALA A 86 -3.95 10.88 -4.29
C ALA A 86 -2.98 10.70 -5.47
N TRP A 87 -3.36 9.93 -6.50
CA TRP A 87 -2.53 9.77 -7.70
C TRP A 87 -2.29 11.09 -8.43
N LYS A 88 -3.28 11.99 -8.51
CA LYS A 88 -3.09 13.34 -9.08
C LYS A 88 -2.04 14.14 -8.31
N VAL A 89 -2.01 14.04 -6.99
CA VAL A 89 -1.01 14.72 -6.14
C VAL A 89 0.37 14.16 -6.42
N ILE A 90 0.51 12.84 -6.57
CA ILE A 90 1.76 12.18 -6.91
C ILE A 90 2.27 12.65 -8.28
N ASP A 91 1.41 12.63 -9.30
CA ASP A 91 1.73 13.07 -10.66
C ASP A 91 2.09 14.56 -10.71
N ALA A 92 1.34 15.41 -10.00
CA ALA A 92 1.62 16.85 -9.93
C ALA A 92 2.95 17.16 -9.21
N SER A 93 3.44 16.22 -8.38
CA SER A 93 4.71 16.33 -7.67
C SER A 93 5.90 15.77 -8.47
N HIS A 94 5.67 15.32 -9.71
CA HIS A 94 6.75 14.82 -10.57
C HIS A 94 7.81 15.91 -10.80
N GLY A 95 9.09 15.55 -10.66
CA GLY A 95 10.21 16.48 -10.77
C GLY A 95 10.42 17.39 -9.55
N LEU A 96 9.55 17.35 -8.54
CA LEU A 96 9.80 18.01 -7.27
C LEU A 96 10.57 17.05 -6.35
N LYS A 97 11.72 17.49 -5.84
CA LYS A 97 12.52 16.70 -4.90
C LYS A 97 11.75 16.48 -3.58
N THR A 98 11.20 17.53 -3.00
CA THR A 98 10.46 17.50 -1.74
C THR A 98 8.98 17.77 -1.99
N SER A 99 8.08 16.92 -1.48
CA SER A 99 6.64 17.12 -1.52
C SER A 99 5.97 16.35 -0.38
N TYR A 100 5.56 17.07 0.66
CA TYR A 100 4.81 16.48 1.77
C TYR A 100 3.49 15.85 1.30
N ALA A 101 2.84 16.48 0.32
CA ALA A 101 1.59 15.96 -0.23
C ALA A 101 1.78 14.61 -0.94
N ARG A 102 2.89 14.45 -1.72
CA ARG A 102 3.25 13.15 -2.32
C ARG A 102 3.55 12.10 -1.25
N PHE A 103 4.32 12.47 -0.24
CA PHE A 103 4.69 11.59 0.87
C PHE A 103 3.43 11.04 1.55
N GLN A 104 2.49 11.92 1.92
CA GLN A 104 1.22 11.52 2.54
C GLN A 104 0.36 10.68 1.61
N ALA A 105 0.20 11.11 0.35
CA ALA A 105 -0.59 10.37 -0.65
C ALA A 105 -0.08 8.94 -0.89
N LEU A 106 1.24 8.73 -0.88
CA LEU A 106 1.84 7.38 -1.01
C LEU A 106 1.54 6.50 0.20
N GLN A 107 1.59 7.06 1.42
CA GLN A 107 1.23 6.31 2.63
C GLN A 107 -0.26 5.96 2.66
N ASP A 108 -1.13 6.92 2.36
CA ASP A 108 -2.59 6.71 2.34
C ASP A 108 -2.96 5.60 1.32
N LEU A 109 -2.36 5.62 0.11
CA LEU A 109 -2.56 4.57 -0.88
C LEU A 109 -2.06 3.21 -0.40
N ASN A 110 -0.91 3.16 0.28
CA ASN A 110 -0.37 1.93 0.82
C ASN A 110 -1.23 1.36 1.96
N GLU A 111 -1.70 2.21 2.87
CA GLU A 111 -2.62 1.82 3.96
C GLU A 111 -3.92 1.21 3.40
N ASP A 112 -4.43 1.76 2.31
CA ASP A 112 -5.60 1.24 1.58
C ASP A 112 -5.26 0.02 0.70
N SER A 113 -4.02 -0.49 0.74
CA SER A 113 -3.52 -1.61 -0.07
C SER A 113 -3.66 -1.38 -1.59
N VAL A 114 -3.56 -0.13 -2.02
CA VAL A 114 -3.55 0.23 -3.44
C VAL A 114 -2.16 -0.02 -4.02
N SER A 115 -2.09 -0.76 -5.14
CA SER A 115 -0.81 -1.03 -5.80
C SER A 115 -0.13 0.27 -6.26
N LEU A 116 1.16 0.42 -5.89
CA LEU A 116 2.04 1.52 -6.31
C LEU A 116 2.94 1.08 -7.48
N ARG A 117 2.56 0.04 -8.20
CA ARG A 117 3.31 -0.53 -9.31
C ARG A 117 3.59 0.52 -10.39
N GLY A 118 4.86 0.63 -10.80
CA GLY A 118 5.30 1.61 -11.78
C GLY A 118 5.31 3.04 -11.28
N LEU A 119 5.27 3.27 -9.96
CA LEU A 119 5.42 4.60 -9.37
C LEU A 119 6.62 5.32 -9.99
N ASN A 120 6.42 6.55 -10.46
CA ASN A 120 7.46 7.38 -11.03
C ASN A 120 7.80 8.54 -10.09
N ALA A 121 8.89 8.37 -9.31
CA ALA A 121 9.33 9.34 -8.30
C ALA A 121 10.86 9.38 -8.20
N PRO A 122 11.59 9.64 -9.30
CA PRO A 122 13.05 9.79 -9.25
C PRO A 122 13.44 11.00 -8.39
N GLU A 123 14.59 10.91 -7.72
CA GLU A 123 15.15 11.93 -6.82
C GLU A 123 14.20 12.40 -5.69
N ALA A 124 13.11 11.69 -5.47
CA ALA A 124 12.12 12.05 -4.47
C ALA A 124 12.68 11.94 -3.05
N ASP A 125 12.41 12.94 -2.23
CA ASP A 125 12.60 12.87 -0.78
C ASP A 125 11.44 12.04 -0.17
N LEU A 126 11.76 10.79 0.19
CA LEU A 126 10.87 9.80 0.79
C LEU A 126 11.47 9.29 2.12
N LYS A 127 12.34 10.10 2.71
CA LYS A 127 13.02 9.76 3.96
C LYS A 127 12.03 9.39 5.06
N GLY A 128 12.24 8.21 5.64
CA GLY A 128 11.41 7.70 6.74
C GLY A 128 9.98 7.30 6.35
N ILE A 129 9.66 7.21 5.05
CA ILE A 129 8.33 6.81 4.60
C ILE A 129 7.99 5.38 5.03
N ASN A 130 6.73 5.15 5.40
CA ASN A 130 6.23 3.80 5.66
C ASN A 130 5.50 3.24 4.44
N LEU A 131 6.15 2.32 3.74
CA LEU A 131 5.65 1.57 2.59
C LEU A 131 5.78 0.06 2.83
N ALA A 132 5.61 -0.38 4.07
CA ALA A 132 5.64 -1.80 4.41
C ALA A 132 4.56 -2.57 3.61
N GLY A 133 4.96 -3.69 2.99
CA GLY A 133 4.10 -4.52 2.15
C GLY A 133 3.66 -3.89 0.83
N ALA A 134 4.15 -2.69 0.47
CA ALA A 134 3.76 -2.00 -0.76
C ALA A 134 4.12 -2.79 -2.03
N ASP A 135 3.24 -2.78 -3.03
CA ASP A 135 3.58 -3.24 -4.37
C ASP A 135 4.21 -2.10 -5.20
N LEU A 136 5.53 -2.05 -5.19
CA LEU A 136 6.38 -1.09 -5.90
C LEU A 136 7.06 -1.72 -7.13
N ALA A 137 6.54 -2.86 -7.63
CA ALA A 137 7.15 -3.52 -8.78
C ALA A 137 7.23 -2.57 -9.99
N ASN A 138 8.39 -2.58 -10.66
CA ASN A 138 8.73 -1.69 -11.76
C ASN A 138 8.70 -0.19 -11.41
N ALA A 139 8.80 0.21 -10.15
CA ALA A 139 8.87 1.61 -9.77
C ALA A 139 10.17 2.27 -10.27
N TYR A 140 10.09 3.56 -10.59
CA TYR A 140 11.22 4.42 -10.99
C TYR A 140 11.57 5.33 -9.81
N LEU A 141 12.60 4.92 -9.04
CA LEU A 141 13.05 5.54 -7.79
C LEU A 141 14.55 5.90 -7.83
N SER A 142 15.12 6.09 -9.03
CA SER A 142 16.53 6.43 -9.16
C SER A 142 16.84 7.75 -8.43
N GLY A 143 17.93 7.75 -7.64
CA GLY A 143 18.34 8.89 -6.83
C GLY A 143 17.40 9.29 -5.70
N ALA A 144 16.34 8.52 -5.43
CA ALA A 144 15.40 8.82 -4.35
C ALA A 144 16.06 8.66 -2.98
N ASP A 145 15.72 9.54 -2.04
CA ASP A 145 16.08 9.39 -0.63
C ASP A 145 15.02 8.56 0.09
N LEU A 146 15.34 7.30 0.30
CA LEU A 146 14.55 6.31 1.06
C LEU A 146 15.23 5.97 2.39
N SER A 147 16.15 6.84 2.87
CA SER A 147 16.83 6.61 4.14
C SER A 147 15.82 6.51 5.29
N PHE A 148 16.05 5.55 6.20
CA PHE A 148 15.15 5.26 7.32
C PHE A 148 13.74 4.81 6.92
N ALA A 149 13.45 4.55 5.63
CA ALA A 149 12.14 4.09 5.18
C ALA A 149 11.82 2.67 5.70
N ASN A 150 10.55 2.40 5.94
CA ASN A 150 10.07 1.05 6.18
C ASN A 150 9.52 0.47 4.87
N LEU A 151 10.27 -0.44 4.27
CA LEU A 151 9.97 -1.18 3.05
C LEU A 151 9.88 -2.68 3.33
N SER A 152 9.69 -3.09 4.61
CA SER A 152 9.60 -4.50 4.98
C SER A 152 8.47 -5.19 4.21
N HIS A 153 8.73 -6.40 3.70
CA HIS A 153 7.80 -7.17 2.86
C HIS A 153 7.37 -6.48 1.55
N ALA A 154 7.95 -5.35 1.16
CA ALA A 154 7.60 -4.67 -0.08
C ALA A 154 8.02 -5.47 -1.32
N ASN A 155 7.24 -5.38 -2.39
CA ASN A 155 7.58 -5.90 -3.69
C ASN A 155 8.23 -4.79 -4.54
N LEU A 156 9.54 -4.84 -4.69
CA LEU A 156 10.37 -3.94 -5.50
C LEU A 156 10.93 -4.65 -6.74
N SER A 157 10.32 -5.76 -7.16
CA SER A 157 10.78 -6.53 -8.32
C SER A 157 10.88 -5.65 -9.57
N HIS A 158 12.02 -5.71 -10.24
CA HIS A 158 12.33 -4.91 -11.43
C HIS A 158 12.28 -3.38 -11.23
N ALA A 159 12.28 -2.88 -9.98
CA ALA A 159 12.35 -1.45 -9.71
C ALA A 159 13.72 -0.87 -10.12
N ASN A 160 13.72 0.39 -10.57
CA ASN A 160 14.92 1.16 -10.80
C ASN A 160 15.25 2.00 -9.55
N LEU A 161 16.28 1.58 -8.81
CA LEU A 161 16.81 2.18 -7.59
C LEU A 161 18.27 2.66 -7.77
N VAL A 162 18.68 2.93 -9.00
CA VAL A 162 20.05 3.40 -9.29
C VAL A 162 20.34 4.65 -8.46
N GLU A 163 21.48 4.66 -7.73
CA GLU A 163 21.92 5.76 -6.86
C GLU A 163 20.91 6.14 -5.74
N ALA A 164 19.91 5.31 -5.45
CA ALA A 164 18.99 5.55 -4.35
C ALA A 164 19.70 5.46 -2.99
N ASN A 165 19.31 6.33 -2.06
CA ASN A 165 19.75 6.27 -0.66
C ASN A 165 18.77 5.43 0.15
N LEU A 166 19.18 4.23 0.54
CA LEU A 166 18.44 3.27 1.39
C LEU A 166 19.14 3.09 2.75
N SER A 167 20.01 4.03 3.14
CA SER A 167 20.76 3.93 4.41
C SER A 167 19.79 3.85 5.59
N ASN A 168 20.04 2.90 6.51
CA ASN A 168 19.18 2.65 7.68
C ASN A 168 17.72 2.27 7.35
N ALA A 169 17.40 1.96 6.11
CA ALA A 169 16.06 1.49 5.75
C ALA A 169 15.82 0.05 6.21
N ASN A 170 14.57 -0.26 6.52
CA ASN A 170 14.13 -1.63 6.78
C ASN A 170 13.53 -2.21 5.50
N LEU A 171 14.23 -3.15 4.86
CA LEU A 171 13.77 -3.94 3.71
C LEU A 171 13.60 -5.42 4.07
N SER A 172 13.53 -5.77 5.35
CA SER A 172 13.42 -7.18 5.76
C SER A 172 12.28 -7.89 5.03
N ASN A 173 12.56 -9.09 4.48
CA ASN A 173 11.62 -9.89 3.68
C ASN A 173 11.12 -9.21 2.39
N ALA A 174 11.77 -8.18 1.89
CA ALA A 174 11.39 -7.53 0.64
C ALA A 174 11.80 -8.38 -0.58
N HIS A 175 11.07 -8.19 -1.71
CA HIS A 175 11.39 -8.82 -2.98
C HIS A 175 12.03 -7.79 -3.92
N LEU A 176 13.30 -8.00 -4.27
CA LEU A 176 14.11 -7.16 -5.15
C LEU A 176 14.58 -7.92 -6.40
N THR A 177 13.87 -9.00 -6.75
CA THR A 177 14.18 -9.82 -7.93
C THR A 177 14.29 -8.95 -9.18
N GLY A 178 15.43 -9.00 -9.87
CA GLY A 178 15.70 -8.23 -11.09
C GLY A 178 15.74 -6.71 -10.91
N ALA A 179 15.76 -6.18 -9.69
CA ALA A 179 15.85 -4.74 -9.44
C ALA A 179 17.23 -4.20 -9.84
N ASN A 180 17.26 -2.93 -10.26
CA ASN A 180 18.49 -2.21 -10.53
C ASN A 180 18.86 -1.30 -9.35
N LEU A 181 19.84 -1.72 -8.55
CA LEU A 181 20.38 -1.00 -7.39
C LEU A 181 21.83 -0.57 -7.62
N ALA A 182 22.23 -0.35 -8.86
CA ALA A 182 23.59 0.08 -9.15
C ALA A 182 23.89 1.38 -8.40
N TYR A 183 25.00 1.41 -7.66
CA TYR A 183 25.46 2.52 -6.82
C TYR A 183 24.49 2.95 -5.71
N ALA A 184 23.50 2.13 -5.36
CA ALA A 184 22.62 2.40 -4.23
C ALA A 184 23.38 2.36 -2.90
N ASP A 185 23.05 3.27 -1.98
CA ASP A 185 23.60 3.30 -0.64
C ASP A 185 22.66 2.58 0.34
N MET A 186 23.11 1.44 0.87
CA MET A 186 22.38 0.59 1.82
C MET A 186 23.15 0.44 3.14
N ILE A 187 23.93 1.50 3.50
CA ILE A 187 24.66 1.52 4.78
C ILE A 187 23.68 1.29 5.94
N GLU A 188 24.02 0.34 6.82
CA GLU A 188 23.24 0.01 8.02
C GLU A 188 21.78 -0.40 7.75
N ALA A 189 21.42 -0.71 6.49
CA ALA A 189 20.09 -1.19 6.16
C ALA A 189 19.81 -2.59 6.74
N ASP A 190 18.57 -2.85 7.13
CA ASP A 190 18.11 -4.21 7.46
C ASP A 190 17.59 -4.88 6.18
N LEU A 191 18.38 -5.84 5.69
CA LEU A 191 18.16 -6.60 4.47
C LEU A 191 17.98 -8.10 4.80
N GLN A 192 17.53 -8.43 6.00
CA GLN A 192 17.32 -9.81 6.41
C GLN A 192 16.26 -10.49 5.52
N ASP A 193 16.53 -11.72 5.09
CA ASP A 193 15.61 -12.52 4.26
C ASP A 193 15.18 -11.86 2.93
N VAL A 194 15.94 -10.92 2.40
CA VAL A 194 15.64 -10.24 1.12
C VAL A 194 15.96 -11.14 -0.05
N ASP A 195 15.09 -11.11 -1.08
CA ASP A 195 15.33 -11.80 -2.37
C ASP A 195 15.90 -10.81 -3.40
N PHE A 196 17.18 -11.00 -3.75
CA PHE A 196 17.93 -10.22 -4.75
C PHE A 196 18.24 -11.01 -6.04
N VAL A 197 17.48 -12.06 -6.35
CA VAL A 197 17.74 -12.85 -7.56
C VAL A 197 17.81 -11.98 -8.81
N GLY A 198 18.90 -12.09 -9.58
CA GLY A 198 19.10 -11.32 -10.80
C GLY A 198 19.23 -9.81 -10.62
N ALA A 199 19.37 -9.31 -9.39
CA ALA A 199 19.51 -7.88 -9.14
C ALA A 199 20.86 -7.33 -9.65
N ASN A 200 20.85 -6.11 -10.16
CA ASN A 200 22.09 -5.38 -10.45
C ASN A 200 22.52 -4.58 -9.22
N LEU A 201 23.56 -5.03 -8.56
CA LEU A 201 24.14 -4.47 -7.34
C LEU A 201 25.54 -3.86 -7.58
N MET A 202 25.87 -3.54 -8.85
CA MET A 202 27.15 -2.95 -9.20
C MET A 202 27.41 -1.67 -8.40
N GLY A 203 28.52 -1.60 -7.67
CA GLY A 203 28.91 -0.45 -6.86
C GLY A 203 28.00 -0.21 -5.64
N ALA A 204 27.06 -1.10 -5.34
CA ALA A 204 26.19 -0.96 -4.18
C ALA A 204 26.97 -1.01 -2.86
N ASN A 205 26.56 -0.23 -1.89
CA ASN A 205 27.22 -0.06 -0.61
C ASN A 205 26.44 -0.73 0.53
N PHE A 206 26.92 -1.88 0.99
CA PHE A 206 26.33 -2.67 2.07
C PHE A 206 27.09 -2.52 3.40
N VAL A 207 27.86 -1.45 3.58
CA VAL A 207 28.65 -1.28 4.80
C VAL A 207 27.76 -1.34 6.04
N ARG A 208 28.07 -2.28 6.96
CA ARG A 208 27.32 -2.58 8.18
C ARG A 208 25.87 -2.99 7.99
N ALA A 209 25.42 -3.31 6.78
CA ALA A 209 24.07 -3.81 6.53
C ALA A 209 23.85 -5.22 7.13
N ASN A 210 22.62 -5.53 7.50
CA ASN A 210 22.24 -6.87 7.91
C ASN A 210 21.70 -7.66 6.71
N LEU A 211 22.52 -8.52 6.11
CA LEU A 211 22.19 -9.37 4.98
C LEU A 211 21.91 -10.83 5.39
N SER A 212 21.67 -11.06 6.69
CA SER A 212 21.44 -12.44 7.16
C SER A 212 20.27 -13.08 6.43
N GLN A 213 20.49 -14.32 5.98
CA GLN A 213 19.53 -15.14 5.24
C GLN A 213 19.14 -14.58 3.85
N ALA A 214 19.69 -13.44 3.40
CA ALA A 214 19.42 -12.89 2.08
C ALA A 214 19.80 -13.88 0.96
N TYR A 215 19.08 -13.80 -0.17
CA TYR A 215 19.29 -14.67 -1.32
C TYR A 215 19.76 -13.89 -2.53
N PHE A 216 20.95 -14.22 -3.01
CA PHE A 216 21.61 -13.61 -4.15
C PHE A 216 21.88 -14.67 -5.25
N GLY A 217 20.85 -15.03 -6.01
CA GLY A 217 21.02 -15.83 -7.21
C GLY A 217 21.30 -14.95 -8.43
N ASP A 218 22.35 -15.24 -9.19
CA ASP A 218 22.68 -14.54 -10.45
C ASP A 218 22.79 -13.00 -10.35
N ALA A 219 23.02 -12.45 -9.15
CA ALA A 219 23.16 -11.00 -8.94
C ALA A 219 24.54 -10.49 -9.39
N ASN A 220 24.60 -9.23 -9.81
CA ASN A 220 25.83 -8.55 -10.19
C ASN A 220 26.41 -7.71 -9.04
N PHE A 221 27.57 -8.11 -8.50
CA PHE A 221 28.27 -7.45 -7.40
C PHE A 221 29.54 -6.70 -7.78
N SER A 222 29.75 -6.42 -9.06
CA SER A 222 30.93 -5.69 -9.48
C SER A 222 31.11 -4.41 -8.65
N GLN A 223 32.27 -4.27 -7.99
CA GLN A 223 32.63 -3.10 -7.17
C GLN A 223 31.75 -2.83 -5.93
N SER A 224 30.89 -3.76 -5.53
CA SER A 224 30.08 -3.62 -4.30
C SER A 224 30.95 -3.70 -3.03
N LEU A 225 30.48 -3.09 -1.94
CA LEU A 225 31.18 -2.98 -0.66
C LEU A 225 30.43 -3.74 0.43
N PHE A 226 31.12 -4.67 1.13
CA PHE A 226 30.54 -5.48 2.22
C PHE A 226 31.22 -5.27 3.58
N THR A 227 31.98 -4.18 3.75
CA THR A 227 32.71 -3.95 5.01
C THR A 227 31.78 -4.00 6.21
N ASP A 228 32.08 -4.92 7.16
CA ASP A 228 31.27 -5.14 8.37
C ASP A 228 29.80 -5.57 8.14
N ALA A 229 29.37 -5.85 6.91
CA ALA A 229 28.04 -6.40 6.64
C ALA A 229 27.89 -7.80 7.28
N ASN A 230 26.70 -8.13 7.78
CA ASN A 230 26.41 -9.44 8.35
C ASN A 230 25.95 -10.42 7.27
N LEU A 231 26.78 -11.41 6.92
CA LEU A 231 26.50 -12.42 5.89
C LEU A 231 26.05 -13.78 6.48
N ARG A 232 25.53 -13.81 7.68
CA ARG A 232 25.11 -15.04 8.33
C ARG A 232 24.01 -15.75 7.51
N HIS A 233 24.29 -17.00 7.09
CA HIS A 233 23.36 -17.82 6.27
C HIS A 233 22.91 -17.16 4.97
N THR A 234 23.60 -16.13 4.50
CA THR A 234 23.37 -15.52 3.18
C THR A 234 23.69 -16.50 2.08
N LYS A 235 22.89 -16.57 1.04
CA LYS A 235 23.04 -17.54 -0.07
C LYS A 235 23.55 -16.86 -1.33
N PHE A 236 24.71 -17.31 -1.82
CA PHE A 236 25.38 -16.82 -3.02
C PHE A 236 25.48 -17.94 -4.06
N PHE A 237 24.61 -17.92 -5.06
CA PHE A 237 24.59 -18.91 -6.13
C PHE A 237 24.65 -18.24 -7.51
N GLY A 238 25.44 -18.77 -8.43
CA GLY A 238 25.56 -18.22 -9.77
C GLY A 238 26.28 -16.87 -9.84
N ILE A 239 27.10 -16.53 -8.84
CA ILE A 239 27.77 -15.24 -8.76
C ILE A 239 29.15 -15.31 -9.40
N GLU A 240 29.36 -14.59 -10.50
CA GLU A 240 30.63 -14.63 -11.23
C GLU A 240 31.61 -13.51 -10.84
N ASN A 241 31.10 -12.34 -10.46
CA ASN A 241 31.86 -11.08 -10.30
C ASN A 241 32.04 -10.62 -8.85
N LEU A 242 31.94 -11.52 -7.89
CA LEU A 242 32.21 -11.29 -6.48
C LEU A 242 33.59 -11.89 -6.11
N THR A 243 34.45 -11.07 -5.50
CA THR A 243 35.78 -11.52 -5.11
C THR A 243 35.82 -12.03 -3.66
N PRO A 244 36.76 -12.95 -3.34
CA PRO A 244 36.96 -13.37 -1.96
C PRO A 244 37.26 -12.23 -0.99
N GLU A 245 37.95 -11.20 -1.44
CA GLU A 245 38.30 -10.03 -0.62
C GLU A 245 37.04 -9.25 -0.22
N GLN A 246 36.10 -9.05 -1.15
CA GLN A 246 34.80 -8.42 -0.85
C GLN A 246 34.04 -9.19 0.21
N ILE A 247 33.95 -10.51 0.10
CA ILE A 247 33.26 -11.38 1.06
C ILE A 247 33.94 -11.36 2.42
N LYS A 248 35.27 -11.52 2.45
CA LYS A 248 36.06 -11.56 3.69
C LYS A 248 36.10 -10.26 4.47
N ALA A 249 35.72 -9.12 3.83
CA ALA A 249 35.54 -7.85 4.52
C ALA A 249 34.27 -7.80 5.40
N ALA A 250 33.35 -8.74 5.20
CA ALA A 250 32.09 -8.85 5.96
C ALA A 250 32.25 -9.69 7.24
N LYS A 251 31.29 -9.55 8.14
CA LYS A 251 31.13 -10.39 9.34
C LYS A 251 30.37 -11.69 9.03
N ASN A 252 30.67 -12.74 9.76
CA ASN A 252 29.98 -14.03 9.68
C ASN A 252 30.00 -14.65 8.27
N TRP A 253 30.91 -14.21 7.41
CA TRP A 253 31.00 -14.73 6.04
C TRP A 253 31.24 -16.24 6.00
N GLN A 254 31.89 -16.85 7.00
CA GLN A 254 32.11 -18.29 7.09
C GLN A 254 30.80 -19.09 7.25
N GLU A 255 29.74 -18.44 7.74
CA GLU A 255 28.40 -19.01 7.88
C GLU A 255 27.54 -18.83 6.63
N GLY A 256 28.05 -18.13 5.61
CA GLY A 256 27.41 -17.97 4.32
C GLY A 256 27.35 -19.30 3.54
N ILE A 257 26.38 -19.39 2.64
CA ILE A 257 26.15 -20.55 1.78
C ILE A 257 26.57 -20.19 0.35
N TYR A 258 27.61 -20.85 -0.14
CA TYR A 258 28.25 -20.52 -1.40
C TYR A 258 28.11 -21.69 -2.40
N ASP A 259 28.08 -21.40 -3.71
CA ASP A 259 28.26 -22.44 -4.70
C ASP A 259 29.65 -23.03 -4.65
N THR A 260 29.86 -24.16 -5.33
CA THR A 260 31.14 -24.92 -5.28
C THR A 260 32.32 -24.09 -5.78
N GLY A 261 32.10 -23.18 -6.74
CA GLY A 261 33.14 -22.32 -7.32
C GLY A 261 33.64 -21.29 -6.32
N LEU A 262 32.71 -20.57 -5.72
CA LEU A 262 32.99 -19.50 -4.75
C LEU A 262 33.51 -20.08 -3.42
N HIS A 263 32.94 -21.21 -2.95
CA HIS A 263 33.39 -21.96 -1.76
C HIS A 263 34.88 -22.30 -1.84
N LYS A 264 35.32 -22.85 -2.99
CA LYS A 264 36.73 -23.17 -3.22
C LYS A 264 37.62 -21.93 -3.25
N LYS A 265 37.15 -20.79 -3.84
CA LYS A 265 37.92 -19.54 -3.88
C LYS A 265 38.08 -18.91 -2.48
N LEU A 266 37.10 -19.11 -1.60
CA LEU A 266 37.14 -18.65 -0.21
C LEU A 266 38.06 -19.51 0.67
N GLY A 267 38.37 -20.70 0.28
CA GLY A 267 39.19 -21.67 1.05
C GLY A 267 38.38 -22.39 2.13
N LEU A 268 37.08 -22.56 1.91
CA LEU A 268 36.15 -23.27 2.78
C LEU A 268 36.06 -24.79 2.37
#